data_84cf5d37e42dc2e2e437934b6275555e
#
_entry.id   84cf5d37e42dc2e2e437934b6275555e
#
_cell.length_a   1.000
_cell.length_b   1.000
_cell.length_c   1.000
_cell.angle_alpha   90.00
_cell.angle_beta   90.00
_cell.angle_gamma   90.00
#
_symmetry.space_group_name_H-M   'P 1'
#
loop_
_entity.id
_entity.type
_entity.pdbx_description
1 polymer ?
#
loop_
_entity_poly.entity_id
_entity_poly.type
_entity_poly.pdbx_seq_one_letter_code
_entity_poly.pdbx_strand_id
1 'polypeptide(L)'
;KQSEKVNFSMRALSGTEDRYQADFLGEAISVPGGGIVKWSGYLFAGAKKVDLLDKYEEELGINHFDLAIDFGWFYFLTKPFFYAITYLNSLLGNFGLAIIAFTIIVRLVLFPLANKSYRSMGKMRELAPKIQVLRENAGDDKAKMNQEMMALYKKEKVNPAAGCLPILLQIPVFFALYKVLYVSIEMRHAPFYGWILDLSAIDPTSIFNLFGLLPYSVDFLPAFLSIGIWPVLMGITMHLQMRLNPPPPDPIQAKIFQYMPIFFTFLLATFPAGLVIYWTWNNLLSIVQQWWIMRSMGEKKA
;
A
#
# COMPACT_ATOMS: atom_id res chain seq x y z
N LYS A 1 -37.56 -7.91 -3.86
CA LYS A 1 -37.67 -6.73 -3.00
C LYS A 1 -36.45 -6.69 -2.11
N GLN A 2 -35.70 -5.58 -2.16
CA GLN A 2 -34.44 -5.41 -1.43
C GLN A 2 -34.59 -5.32 0.10
N SER A 3 -35.80 -5.32 0.63
CA SER A 3 -36.12 -5.17 2.05
C SER A 3 -36.45 -6.50 2.76
N GLU A 4 -36.47 -7.62 2.07
CA GLU A 4 -36.79 -8.91 2.68
C GLU A 4 -35.57 -9.46 3.43
N LYS A 5 -35.77 -9.80 4.70
CA LYS A 5 -34.75 -10.50 5.49
C LYS A 5 -34.71 -11.96 5.08
N VAL A 6 -33.52 -12.47 4.79
CA VAL A 6 -33.28 -13.87 4.50
C VAL A 6 -32.27 -14.45 5.49
N ASN A 7 -32.50 -15.66 5.91
CA ASN A 7 -31.53 -16.44 6.67
C ASN A 7 -30.63 -17.19 5.68
N PHE A 8 -29.36 -16.87 5.67
CA PHE A 8 -28.37 -17.51 4.81
C PHE A 8 -27.58 -18.54 5.61
N SER A 9 -27.41 -19.74 5.08
CA SER A 9 -26.54 -20.75 5.65
C SER A 9 -25.58 -21.31 4.62
N MET A 10 -24.34 -21.57 5.08
CA MET A 10 -23.31 -22.29 4.32
C MET A 10 -22.80 -23.45 5.15
N ARG A 11 -22.71 -24.64 4.54
CA ARG A 11 -22.18 -25.82 5.22
C ARG A 11 -21.38 -26.71 4.27
N ALA A 12 -20.31 -27.28 4.78
CA ALA A 12 -19.62 -28.37 4.11
C ALA A 12 -20.39 -29.66 4.34
N LEU A 13 -20.63 -30.43 3.27
CA LEU A 13 -21.25 -31.72 3.35
C LEU A 13 -20.19 -32.79 3.53
N SER A 14 -20.33 -33.62 4.55
CA SER A 14 -19.42 -34.74 4.80
C SER A 14 -19.56 -35.79 3.68
N GLY A 15 -18.44 -36.14 3.03
CA GLY A 15 -18.41 -37.13 1.94
C GLY A 15 -17.00 -37.33 1.40
N THR A 16 -16.82 -38.21 0.42
CA THR A 16 -15.54 -38.48 -0.27
C THR A 16 -15.11 -37.36 -1.20
N GLU A 17 -15.98 -36.41 -1.51
CA GLU A 17 -15.71 -35.22 -2.31
C GLU A 17 -16.06 -33.98 -1.50
N ASP A 18 -15.29 -32.92 -1.67
CA ASP A 18 -15.55 -31.61 -1.06
C ASP A 18 -16.81 -30.99 -1.69
N ARG A 19 -17.95 -31.16 -1.03
CA ARG A 19 -19.22 -30.57 -1.44
C ARG A 19 -19.62 -29.48 -0.46
N TYR A 20 -20.09 -28.36 -1.00
CA TYR A 20 -20.57 -27.24 -0.23
C TYR A 20 -22.01 -26.94 -0.61
N GLN A 21 -22.84 -26.69 0.40
CA GLN A 21 -24.23 -26.25 0.21
C GLN A 21 -24.35 -24.82 0.71
N ALA A 22 -24.95 -23.98 -0.13
CA ALA A 22 -25.37 -22.64 0.23
C ALA A 22 -26.87 -22.54 0.04
N ASP A 23 -27.61 -22.20 1.09
CA ASP A 23 -29.05 -22.05 1.02
C ASP A 23 -29.49 -20.76 1.71
N PHE A 24 -30.61 -20.23 1.26
CA PHE A 24 -31.26 -19.09 1.89
C PHE A 24 -32.74 -19.39 2.13
N LEU A 25 -33.23 -18.96 3.29
CA LEU A 25 -34.63 -19.09 3.67
C LEU A 25 -35.23 -17.68 3.78
N GLY A 26 -36.16 -17.36 2.91
CA GLY A 26 -36.97 -16.15 2.95
C GLY A 26 -38.10 -16.21 3.97
N GLU A 27 -38.84 -15.11 4.09
CA GLU A 27 -40.04 -15.06 4.90
C GLU A 27 -41.14 -15.95 4.32
N ALA A 28 -42.09 -16.42 5.17
CA ALA A 28 -43.20 -17.22 4.74
C ALA A 28 -44.14 -16.44 3.80
N ILE A 29 -44.45 -17.02 2.64
CA ILE A 29 -45.35 -16.41 1.67
C ILE A 29 -46.71 -17.11 1.77
N SER A 30 -47.76 -16.37 2.06
CA SER A 30 -49.14 -16.88 2.07
C SER A 30 -49.68 -16.96 0.62
N VAL A 31 -50.08 -18.16 0.20
CA VAL A 31 -50.69 -18.38 -1.11
C VAL A 31 -52.19 -18.61 -0.89
N PRO A 32 -53.08 -17.71 -1.34
CA PRO A 32 -54.53 -17.91 -1.24
C PRO A 32 -54.97 -19.15 -1.97
N GLY A 33 -56.06 -19.81 -1.52
CA GLY A 33 -56.62 -20.96 -2.21
C GLY A 33 -56.96 -20.64 -3.67
N GLY A 34 -56.40 -21.40 -4.63
CA GLY A 34 -56.53 -21.16 -6.07
C GLY A 34 -55.67 -20.00 -6.63
N GLY A 35 -54.90 -19.35 -5.80
CA GLY A 35 -53.98 -18.25 -6.19
C GLY A 35 -52.61 -18.77 -6.65
N ILE A 36 -51.90 -17.90 -7.38
CA ILE A 36 -50.50 -18.12 -7.80
C ILE A 36 -49.64 -17.02 -7.26
N VAL A 37 -48.55 -17.39 -6.59
CA VAL A 37 -47.48 -16.45 -6.19
C VAL A 37 -46.23 -16.80 -6.97
N LYS A 38 -45.65 -15.80 -7.63
CA LYS A 38 -44.35 -15.93 -8.32
C LYS A 38 -43.27 -15.31 -7.44
N TRP A 39 -42.21 -16.08 -7.21
CA TRP A 39 -40.98 -15.61 -6.61
C TRP A 39 -39.87 -15.68 -7.65
N SER A 40 -39.04 -14.66 -7.73
CA SER A 40 -37.87 -14.61 -8.62
C SER A 40 -36.67 -14.13 -7.85
N GLY A 41 -35.55 -14.73 -8.14
CA GLY A 41 -34.25 -14.35 -7.54
C GLY A 41 -33.14 -14.46 -8.58
N TYR A 42 -32.06 -13.77 -8.31
CA TYR A 42 -30.85 -13.85 -9.11
C TYR A 42 -29.75 -14.53 -8.30
N LEU A 43 -29.00 -15.41 -8.95
CA LEU A 43 -27.79 -16.01 -8.40
C LEU A 43 -26.61 -15.50 -9.21
N PHE A 44 -25.67 -14.83 -8.52
CA PHE A 44 -24.39 -14.47 -9.11
C PHE A 44 -23.36 -15.56 -8.79
N ALA A 45 -22.82 -16.20 -9.83
CA ALA A 45 -21.74 -17.18 -9.73
C ALA A 45 -20.68 -16.85 -10.78
N GLY A 46 -19.55 -16.29 -10.36
CA GLY A 46 -18.51 -15.88 -11.28
C GLY A 46 -17.43 -15.03 -10.64
N ALA A 47 -16.49 -14.56 -11.47
CA ALA A 47 -15.43 -13.67 -11.05
C ALA A 47 -15.99 -12.30 -10.67
N LYS A 48 -15.61 -11.79 -9.50
CA LYS A 48 -16.04 -10.49 -8.99
C LYS A 48 -15.26 -9.37 -9.68
N LYS A 49 -15.64 -9.04 -10.93
CA LYS A 49 -15.10 -7.88 -11.64
C LYS A 49 -15.84 -6.63 -11.21
N VAL A 50 -15.09 -5.57 -10.90
CA VAL A 50 -15.66 -4.31 -10.38
C VAL A 50 -16.70 -3.74 -11.34
N ASP A 51 -16.33 -3.56 -12.62
CA ASP A 51 -17.22 -3.00 -13.64
C ASP A 51 -18.50 -3.82 -13.84
N LEU A 52 -18.40 -5.16 -13.70
CA LEU A 52 -19.54 -6.05 -13.85
C LEU A 52 -20.49 -5.94 -12.65
N LEU A 53 -19.95 -5.81 -11.44
CA LEU A 53 -20.76 -5.65 -10.23
C LEU A 53 -21.48 -4.30 -10.23
N ASP A 54 -20.77 -3.21 -10.61
CA ASP A 54 -21.35 -1.88 -10.74
C ASP A 54 -22.48 -1.88 -11.79
N LYS A 55 -22.27 -2.53 -12.94
CA LYS A 55 -23.30 -2.68 -13.98
C LYS A 55 -24.54 -3.42 -13.44
N TYR A 56 -24.37 -4.52 -12.72
CA TYR A 56 -25.49 -5.25 -12.14
C TYR A 56 -26.18 -4.46 -11.01
N GLU A 57 -25.45 -3.65 -10.26
CA GLU A 57 -26.02 -2.74 -9.28
C GLU A 57 -27.02 -1.78 -9.93
N GLU A 58 -26.62 -1.16 -11.06
CA GLU A 58 -27.47 -0.24 -11.81
C GLU A 58 -28.65 -0.97 -12.50
N GLU A 59 -28.39 -2.04 -13.26
CA GLU A 59 -29.40 -2.72 -14.07
C GLU A 59 -30.45 -3.46 -13.24
N LEU A 60 -30.05 -4.08 -12.13
CA LEU A 60 -30.93 -4.89 -11.27
C LEU A 60 -31.42 -4.10 -10.04
N GLY A 61 -30.92 -2.88 -9.84
CA GLY A 61 -31.26 -2.06 -8.69
C GLY A 61 -30.83 -2.68 -7.36
N ILE A 62 -29.70 -3.39 -7.33
CA ILE A 62 -29.14 -4.04 -6.12
C ILE A 62 -28.23 -3.04 -5.43
N ASN A 63 -28.67 -2.46 -4.29
CA ASN A 63 -27.85 -1.50 -3.58
C ASN A 63 -26.59 -2.13 -3.00
N HIS A 64 -25.45 -1.47 -3.20
CA HIS A 64 -24.16 -1.87 -2.65
C HIS A 64 -23.65 -3.25 -3.12
N PHE A 65 -23.96 -3.63 -4.36
CA PHE A 65 -23.49 -4.90 -4.90
C PHE A 65 -21.98 -4.91 -5.11
N ASP A 66 -21.38 -3.77 -5.32
CA ASP A 66 -19.93 -3.55 -5.38
C ASP A 66 -19.21 -3.95 -4.07
N LEU A 67 -19.89 -3.90 -2.91
CA LEU A 67 -19.36 -4.37 -1.63
C LEU A 67 -19.17 -5.90 -1.55
N ALA A 68 -19.59 -6.65 -2.58
CA ALA A 68 -19.18 -8.04 -2.74
C ALA A 68 -17.64 -8.17 -2.89
N ILE A 69 -16.95 -7.07 -3.23
CA ILE A 69 -15.50 -6.92 -3.19
C ILE A 69 -15.13 -6.16 -1.92
N ASP A 70 -14.24 -6.71 -1.10
CA ASP A 70 -13.75 -6.04 0.12
C ASP A 70 -12.67 -5.01 -0.22
N PHE A 71 -13.06 -3.79 -0.53
CA PHE A 71 -12.14 -2.66 -0.74
C PHE A 71 -11.48 -2.14 0.55
N GLY A 72 -11.83 -2.67 1.72
CA GLY A 72 -11.23 -2.31 3.01
C GLY A 72 -11.71 -0.97 3.57
N TRP A 73 -11.06 -0.57 4.67
CA TRP A 73 -11.44 0.64 5.42
C TRP A 73 -11.30 1.94 4.62
N PHE A 74 -10.39 1.96 3.64
CA PHE A 74 -10.16 3.11 2.77
C PHE A 74 -10.94 3.01 1.45
N TYR A 75 -12.16 2.46 1.48
CA TYR A 75 -13.03 2.31 0.31
C TYR A 75 -13.08 3.57 -0.56
N PHE A 76 -13.21 4.75 0.07
CA PHE A 76 -13.26 6.06 -0.60
C PHE A 76 -11.99 6.42 -1.39
N LEU A 77 -10.85 5.77 -1.10
CA LEU A 77 -9.61 5.86 -1.88
C LEU A 77 -9.42 4.65 -2.79
N THR A 78 -9.72 3.45 -2.29
CA THR A 78 -9.44 2.19 -2.98
C THR A 78 -10.22 2.10 -4.30
N LYS A 79 -11.52 2.40 -4.28
CA LYS A 79 -12.36 2.34 -5.48
C LYS A 79 -11.94 3.38 -6.55
N PRO A 80 -11.71 4.67 -6.25
CA PRO A 80 -11.13 5.62 -7.19
C PRO A 80 -9.74 5.23 -7.70
N PHE A 81 -8.89 4.66 -6.86
CA PHE A 81 -7.56 4.19 -7.28
C PHE A 81 -7.66 3.04 -8.27
N PHE A 82 -8.57 2.11 -8.04
CA PHE A 82 -8.85 1.04 -8.98
C PHE A 82 -9.21 1.58 -10.36
N TYR A 83 -10.18 2.48 -10.45
CA TYR A 83 -10.58 3.07 -11.73
C TYR A 83 -9.46 3.87 -12.38
N ALA A 84 -8.69 4.65 -11.62
CA ALA A 84 -7.57 5.41 -12.16
C ALA A 84 -6.49 4.49 -12.74
N ILE A 85 -6.14 3.39 -12.06
CA ILE A 85 -5.13 2.44 -12.53
C ILE A 85 -5.66 1.66 -13.75
N THR A 86 -6.93 1.23 -13.73
CA THR A 86 -7.56 0.54 -14.86
C THR A 86 -7.62 1.45 -16.10
N TYR A 87 -7.96 2.73 -15.91
CA TYR A 87 -7.93 3.71 -16.99
C TYR A 87 -6.51 3.91 -17.54
N LEU A 88 -5.51 4.07 -16.67
CA LEU A 88 -4.12 4.17 -17.10
C LEU A 88 -3.64 2.89 -17.79
N ASN A 89 -4.09 1.71 -17.35
CA ASN A 89 -3.79 0.47 -18.03
C ASN A 89 -4.41 0.41 -19.44
N SER A 90 -5.62 0.93 -19.63
CA SER A 90 -6.24 0.98 -20.96
C SER A 90 -5.46 1.88 -21.94
N LEU A 91 -4.75 2.90 -21.42
CA LEU A 91 -3.90 3.79 -22.22
C LEU A 91 -2.51 3.21 -22.50
N LEU A 92 -1.90 2.57 -21.48
CA LEU A 92 -0.51 2.14 -21.50
C LEU A 92 -0.33 0.67 -21.90
N GLY A 93 -1.41 -0.12 -21.87
CA GLY A 93 -1.40 -1.54 -22.20
C GLY A 93 -0.63 -2.43 -21.21
N ASN A 94 -0.25 -1.89 -20.03
CA ASN A 94 0.51 -2.63 -19.02
C ASN A 94 0.18 -2.13 -17.60
N PHE A 95 -0.31 -3.01 -16.73
CA PHE A 95 -0.67 -2.65 -15.35
C PHE A 95 0.51 -2.16 -14.51
N GLY A 96 1.71 -2.69 -14.72
CA GLY A 96 2.90 -2.22 -14.01
C GLY A 96 3.26 -0.78 -14.37
N LEU A 97 3.17 -0.42 -15.66
CA LEU A 97 3.31 0.98 -16.09
C LEU A 97 2.18 1.86 -15.57
N ALA A 98 0.96 1.34 -15.52
CA ALA A 98 -0.18 2.05 -14.95
C ALA A 98 0.04 2.37 -13.46
N ILE A 99 0.57 1.44 -12.67
CA ILE A 99 0.95 1.64 -11.26
C ILE A 99 2.02 2.72 -11.12
N ILE A 100 3.07 2.68 -11.98
CA ILE A 100 4.14 3.67 -12.00
C ILE A 100 3.59 5.06 -12.33
N ALA A 101 2.80 5.18 -13.39
CA ALA A 101 2.18 6.43 -13.81
C ALA A 101 1.22 6.99 -12.74
N PHE A 102 0.41 6.12 -12.14
CA PHE A 102 -0.46 6.47 -11.03
C PHE A 102 0.33 7.01 -9.84
N THR A 103 1.46 6.38 -9.51
CA THR A 103 2.34 6.84 -8.43
C THR A 103 2.85 8.25 -8.69
N ILE A 104 3.24 8.55 -9.93
CA ILE A 104 3.66 9.90 -10.34
C ILE A 104 2.52 10.91 -10.13
N ILE A 105 1.31 10.58 -10.57
CA ILE A 105 0.13 11.45 -10.43
C ILE A 105 -0.15 11.74 -8.95
N VAL A 106 -0.19 10.71 -8.10
CA VAL A 106 -0.39 10.88 -6.65
C VAL A 106 0.70 11.77 -6.05
N ARG A 107 1.96 11.57 -6.45
CA ARG A 107 3.08 12.40 -6.00
C ARG A 107 2.97 13.86 -6.44
N LEU A 108 2.49 14.12 -7.63
CA LEU A 108 2.25 15.48 -8.12
C LEU A 108 1.12 16.17 -7.35
N VAL A 109 0.01 15.46 -7.11
CA VAL A 109 -1.12 15.98 -6.30
C VAL A 109 -0.66 16.32 -4.88
N LEU A 110 0.16 15.45 -4.28
CA LEU A 110 0.67 15.62 -2.92
C LEU A 110 1.93 16.50 -2.84
N PHE A 111 2.43 16.98 -3.97
CA PHE A 111 3.67 17.77 -4.05
C PHE A 111 3.70 19.01 -3.14
N PRO A 112 2.64 19.85 -3.04
CA PRO A 112 2.67 21.04 -2.18
C PRO A 112 2.89 20.66 -0.71
N LEU A 113 2.25 19.58 -0.25
CA LEU A 113 2.36 19.10 1.12
C LEU A 113 3.73 18.47 1.39
N ALA A 114 4.22 17.65 0.46
CA ALA A 114 5.56 17.07 0.51
C ALA A 114 6.66 18.15 0.53
N ASN A 115 6.53 19.20 -0.30
CA ASN A 115 7.46 20.32 -0.34
C ASN A 115 7.56 21.03 1.02
N LYS A 116 6.42 21.30 1.67
CA LYS A 116 6.39 21.91 3.01
C LYS A 116 7.10 21.02 4.05
N SER A 117 6.86 19.72 3.97
CA SER A 117 7.47 18.73 4.87
C SER A 117 8.98 18.63 4.65
N TYR A 118 9.44 18.42 3.42
CA TYR A 118 10.87 18.29 3.13
C TYR A 118 11.67 19.58 3.44
N ARG A 119 11.07 20.75 3.25
CA ARG A 119 11.68 22.00 3.70
C ARG A 119 11.83 22.08 5.22
N SER A 120 10.84 21.62 5.98
CA SER A 120 10.94 21.54 7.44
C SER A 120 12.01 20.54 7.86
N MET A 121 12.09 19.37 7.19
CA MET A 121 13.14 18.36 7.43
C MET A 121 14.54 18.91 7.13
N GLY A 122 14.72 19.69 6.06
CA GLY A 122 15.96 20.35 5.72
C GLY A 122 16.42 21.30 6.84
N LYS A 123 15.50 22.12 7.36
CA LYS A 123 15.81 22.99 8.52
C LYS A 123 16.17 22.19 9.78
N MET A 124 15.45 21.09 10.06
CA MET A 124 15.80 20.22 11.20
C MET A 124 17.20 19.62 11.06
N ARG A 125 17.61 19.26 9.84
CA ARG A 125 18.96 18.76 9.58
C ARG A 125 20.04 19.81 9.86
N GLU A 126 19.78 21.11 9.56
CA GLU A 126 20.68 22.22 9.90
C GLU A 126 20.80 22.43 11.42
N LEU A 127 19.76 22.07 12.19
CA LEU A 127 19.76 22.14 13.64
C LEU A 127 20.43 20.92 14.32
N ALA A 128 20.75 19.86 13.57
CA ALA A 128 21.35 18.65 14.12
C ALA A 128 22.61 18.92 14.99
N PRO A 129 23.59 19.77 14.60
CA PRO A 129 24.73 20.06 15.46
C PRO A 129 24.34 20.78 16.76
N LYS A 130 23.35 21.69 16.73
CA LYS A 130 22.86 22.36 17.95
C LYS A 130 22.18 21.37 18.89
N ILE A 131 21.42 20.41 18.34
CA ILE A 131 20.76 19.35 19.11
C ILE A 131 21.78 18.42 19.76
N GLN A 132 22.90 18.14 19.08
CA GLN A 132 23.96 17.33 19.63
C GLN A 132 24.61 18.00 20.85
N VAL A 133 24.91 19.31 20.80
CA VAL A 133 25.43 20.08 21.93
C VAL A 133 24.43 20.08 23.10
N LEU A 134 23.14 20.28 22.84
CA LEU A 134 22.11 20.20 23.87
C LEU A 134 22.08 18.82 24.56
N ARG A 135 22.26 17.76 23.79
CA ARG A 135 22.32 16.40 24.31
C ARG A 135 23.53 16.16 25.21
N GLU A 136 24.70 16.64 24.80
CA GLU A 136 25.93 16.54 25.60
C GLU A 136 25.78 17.31 26.92
N ASN A 137 25.14 18.49 26.89
CA ASN A 137 24.90 19.31 28.07
C ASN A 137 23.82 18.75 29.02
N ALA A 138 22.83 18.06 28.49
CA ALA A 138 21.76 17.47 29.29
C ALA A 138 22.15 16.13 29.96
N GLY A 139 23.19 15.45 29.47
CA GLY A 139 23.65 14.17 29.99
C GLY A 139 22.53 13.13 30.00
N ASP A 140 22.25 12.52 31.17
CA ASP A 140 21.23 11.48 31.35
C ASP A 140 19.83 12.07 31.62
N ASP A 141 19.68 13.38 31.76
CA ASP A 141 18.40 14.03 32.03
C ASP A 141 17.58 14.17 30.72
N LYS A 142 16.80 13.14 30.41
CA LYS A 142 15.91 13.10 29.22
C LYS A 142 14.81 14.17 29.27
N ALA A 143 14.35 14.55 30.47
CA ALA A 143 13.28 15.55 30.60
C ALA A 143 13.81 16.94 30.22
N LYS A 144 14.96 17.32 30.75
CA LYS A 144 15.66 18.57 30.41
C LYS A 144 16.01 18.62 28.92
N MET A 145 16.58 17.53 28.36
CA MET A 145 16.90 17.43 26.93
C MET A 145 15.68 17.68 26.05
N ASN A 146 14.55 17.03 26.34
CA ASN A 146 13.31 17.21 25.57
C ASN A 146 12.77 18.64 25.67
N GLN A 147 12.82 19.26 26.85
CA GLN A 147 12.37 20.63 27.07
C GLN A 147 13.22 21.64 26.28
N GLU A 148 14.57 21.54 26.35
CA GLU A 148 15.51 22.41 25.64
C GLU A 148 15.38 22.20 24.11
N MET A 149 15.19 20.96 23.64
CA MET A 149 14.98 20.64 22.23
C MET A 149 13.67 21.26 21.71
N MET A 150 12.58 21.17 22.46
CA MET A 150 11.31 21.81 22.10
C MET A 150 11.41 23.34 22.11
N ALA A 151 12.15 23.91 23.03
CA ALA A 151 12.43 25.35 23.07
C ALA A 151 13.24 25.79 21.82
N LEU A 152 14.27 25.01 21.43
CA LEU A 152 15.05 25.25 20.22
C LEU A 152 14.14 25.20 18.95
N TYR A 153 13.29 24.18 18.81
CA TYR A 153 12.37 24.08 17.67
C TYR A 153 11.39 25.26 17.61
N LYS A 154 10.87 25.72 18.75
CA LYS A 154 10.01 26.91 18.81
C LYS A 154 10.76 28.17 18.40
N LYS A 155 12.00 28.36 18.89
CA LYS A 155 12.86 29.51 18.57
C LYS A 155 13.16 29.57 17.07
N GLU A 156 13.51 28.46 16.47
CA GLU A 156 13.85 28.35 15.04
C GLU A 156 12.62 28.20 14.12
N LYS A 157 11.39 28.24 14.70
CA LYS A 157 10.11 28.10 13.97
C LYS A 157 10.04 26.84 13.10
N VAL A 158 10.56 25.73 13.61
CA VAL A 158 10.55 24.43 12.94
C VAL A 158 9.58 23.49 13.66
N ASN A 159 8.72 22.82 12.89
CA ASN A 159 7.79 21.82 13.42
C ASN A 159 8.38 20.41 13.27
N PRO A 160 8.75 19.71 14.36
CA PRO A 160 9.28 18.34 14.28
C PRO A 160 8.27 17.33 13.70
N ALA A 161 6.98 17.55 13.92
CA ALA A 161 5.94 16.68 13.37
C ALA A 161 5.84 16.75 11.82
N ALA A 162 6.39 17.80 11.20
CA ALA A 162 6.43 17.88 9.74
C ALA A 162 7.29 16.76 9.11
N GLY A 163 8.26 16.20 9.84
CA GLY A 163 9.11 15.10 9.39
C GLY A 163 8.35 13.77 9.21
N CYS A 164 7.34 13.51 10.02
CA CYS A 164 6.53 12.27 9.90
C CYS A 164 5.32 12.42 8.96
N LEU A 165 4.99 13.64 8.52
CA LEU A 165 3.81 13.91 7.68
C LEU A 165 3.80 13.12 6.37
N PRO A 166 4.91 12.94 5.63
CA PRO A 166 4.92 12.11 4.43
C PRO A 166 4.55 10.65 4.71
N ILE A 167 5.00 10.11 5.84
CA ILE A 167 4.69 8.73 6.25
C ILE A 167 3.21 8.60 6.57
N LEU A 168 2.65 9.51 7.36
CA LEU A 168 1.22 9.50 7.71
C LEU A 168 0.31 9.58 6.48
N LEU A 169 0.70 10.37 5.49
CA LEU A 169 -0.03 10.49 4.24
C LEU A 169 0.12 9.25 3.35
N GLN A 170 1.28 8.61 3.41
CA GLN A 170 1.59 7.41 2.63
C GLN A 170 0.81 6.18 3.09
N ILE A 171 0.48 6.08 4.40
CA ILE A 171 -0.22 4.93 4.97
C ILE A 171 -1.57 4.67 4.28
N PRO A 172 -2.51 5.64 4.17
CA PRO A 172 -3.77 5.43 3.46
C PRO A 172 -3.58 5.07 1.98
N VAL A 173 -2.63 5.72 1.31
CA VAL A 173 -2.30 5.44 -0.10
C VAL A 173 -1.79 4.02 -0.27
N PHE A 174 -0.90 3.57 0.62
CA PHE A 174 -0.37 2.22 0.61
C PHE A 174 -1.47 1.17 0.82
N PHE A 175 -2.31 1.34 1.84
CA PHE A 175 -3.39 0.39 2.12
C PHE A 175 -4.43 0.35 1.01
N ALA A 176 -4.75 1.49 0.39
CA ALA A 176 -5.65 1.53 -0.75
C ALA A 176 -5.06 0.76 -1.95
N LEU A 177 -3.79 0.99 -2.30
CA LEU A 177 -3.10 0.25 -3.36
C LEU A 177 -2.94 -1.23 -3.05
N TYR A 178 -2.58 -1.57 -1.80
CA TYR A 178 -2.54 -2.95 -1.35
C TYR A 178 -3.87 -3.66 -1.62
N LYS A 179 -4.98 -3.03 -1.23
CA LYS A 179 -6.31 -3.58 -1.49
C LYS A 179 -6.61 -3.68 -2.98
N VAL A 180 -6.31 -2.67 -3.77
CA VAL A 180 -6.48 -2.73 -5.24
C VAL A 180 -5.75 -3.93 -5.83
N LEU A 181 -4.47 -4.14 -5.48
CA LEU A 181 -3.65 -5.23 -6.01
C LEU A 181 -4.08 -6.63 -5.54
N TYR A 182 -4.59 -6.75 -4.31
CA TYR A 182 -5.00 -8.05 -3.76
C TYR A 182 -6.41 -8.46 -4.15
N VAL A 183 -7.31 -7.50 -4.33
CA VAL A 183 -8.75 -7.78 -4.46
C VAL A 183 -9.20 -7.74 -5.91
N SER A 184 -8.48 -6.98 -6.77
CA SER A 184 -8.83 -6.85 -8.18
C SER A 184 -8.44 -8.08 -8.97
N ILE A 185 -9.43 -8.76 -9.51
CA ILE A 185 -9.21 -9.90 -10.40
C ILE A 185 -8.55 -9.49 -11.72
N GLU A 186 -8.72 -8.24 -12.11
CA GLU A 186 -8.16 -7.64 -13.33
C GLU A 186 -6.64 -7.61 -13.35
N MET A 187 -6.00 -7.61 -12.16
CA MET A 187 -4.53 -7.61 -12.03
C MET A 187 -3.93 -9.01 -11.93
N ARG A 188 -4.78 -10.03 -11.78
CA ARG A 188 -4.33 -11.41 -11.75
C ARG A 188 -3.75 -11.81 -13.10
N HIS A 189 -2.53 -12.39 -13.08
CA HIS A 189 -1.77 -12.77 -14.27
C HIS A 189 -1.45 -11.60 -15.22
N ALA A 190 -1.51 -10.35 -14.71
CA ALA A 190 -1.08 -9.19 -15.47
C ALA A 190 0.45 -9.13 -15.49
N PRO A 191 1.10 -9.20 -16.68
CA PRO A 191 2.55 -9.16 -16.76
C PRO A 191 3.10 -7.74 -16.60
N PHE A 192 4.35 -7.69 -16.14
CA PHE A 192 5.18 -6.49 -16.24
C PHE A 192 6.29 -6.75 -17.29
N TYR A 193 7.47 -6.22 -17.08
CA TYR A 193 8.63 -6.48 -17.93
C TYR A 193 9.61 -7.49 -17.31
N GLY A 194 10.41 -8.13 -18.18
CA GLY A 194 11.45 -9.08 -17.78
C GLY A 194 10.85 -10.36 -17.20
N TRP A 195 11.23 -10.69 -15.97
CA TRP A 195 10.84 -11.93 -15.29
C TRP A 195 9.52 -11.87 -14.53
N ILE A 196 8.90 -10.69 -14.42
CA ILE A 196 7.62 -10.53 -13.74
C ILE A 196 6.47 -10.82 -14.71
N LEU A 197 5.98 -12.06 -14.67
CA LEU A 197 4.88 -12.53 -15.51
C LEU A 197 3.51 -12.32 -14.86
N ASP A 198 3.48 -12.08 -13.56
CA ASP A 198 2.27 -11.84 -12.78
C ASP A 198 2.56 -10.83 -11.66
N LEU A 199 1.96 -9.65 -11.75
CA LEU A 199 2.08 -8.60 -10.75
C LEU A 199 1.42 -8.95 -9.41
N SER A 200 0.46 -9.89 -9.42
CA SER A 200 -0.23 -10.38 -8.22
C SER A 200 0.54 -11.48 -7.49
N ALA A 201 1.54 -12.08 -8.13
CA ALA A 201 2.41 -13.09 -7.55
C ALA A 201 3.65 -12.47 -6.90
N ILE A 202 4.35 -13.26 -6.09
CA ILE A 202 5.64 -12.92 -5.50
C ILE A 202 6.71 -12.85 -6.60
N ASP A 203 7.75 -12.02 -6.43
CA ASP A 203 8.91 -12.01 -7.34
C ASP A 203 9.55 -13.40 -7.39
N PRO A 204 9.60 -14.06 -8.55
CA PRO A 204 10.10 -15.44 -8.67
C PRO A 204 11.62 -15.55 -8.58
N THR A 205 12.35 -14.45 -8.58
CA THR A 205 13.82 -14.45 -8.45
C THR A 205 14.25 -14.65 -7.00
N SER A 206 15.48 -15.11 -6.77
CA SER A 206 16.04 -15.27 -5.43
C SER A 206 17.52 -14.95 -5.38
N ILE A 207 17.96 -14.31 -4.30
CA ILE A 207 19.38 -14.04 -4.04
C ILE A 207 20.19 -15.35 -3.92
N PHE A 208 19.58 -16.44 -3.47
CA PHE A 208 20.26 -17.71 -3.20
C PHE A 208 20.68 -18.47 -4.45
N ASN A 209 20.02 -18.26 -5.58
CA ASN A 209 20.44 -18.78 -6.88
C ASN A 209 20.96 -17.67 -7.81
N LEU A 210 21.47 -16.58 -7.23
CA LEU A 210 21.94 -15.39 -7.96
C LEU A 210 20.88 -14.89 -8.96
N PHE A 211 19.64 -14.81 -8.50
CA PHE A 211 18.49 -14.33 -9.29
C PHE A 211 18.19 -15.18 -10.54
N GLY A 212 18.45 -16.48 -10.47
CA GLY A 212 18.22 -17.41 -11.58
C GLY A 212 19.45 -17.68 -12.46
N LEU A 213 20.61 -17.10 -12.15
CA LEU A 213 21.87 -17.41 -12.88
C LEU A 213 22.41 -18.81 -12.56
N LEU A 214 22.10 -19.36 -11.38
CA LEU A 214 22.48 -20.71 -11.00
C LEU A 214 21.33 -21.68 -11.28
N PRO A 215 21.59 -22.85 -11.92
CA PRO A 215 20.56 -23.75 -12.44
C PRO A 215 20.00 -24.70 -11.34
N TYR A 216 19.66 -24.18 -10.15
CA TYR A 216 18.98 -24.96 -9.12
C TYR A 216 17.76 -24.21 -8.56
N SER A 217 16.74 -24.97 -8.17
CA SER A 217 15.54 -24.43 -7.55
C SER A 217 15.81 -24.08 -6.10
N VAL A 218 15.15 -23.01 -5.65
CA VAL A 218 15.15 -22.53 -4.26
C VAL A 218 13.82 -22.78 -3.56
N ASP A 219 12.94 -23.60 -4.12
CA ASP A 219 11.58 -23.86 -3.63
C ASP A 219 11.55 -24.51 -2.23
N PHE A 220 12.69 -25.07 -1.79
CA PHE A 220 12.85 -25.60 -0.43
C PHE A 220 12.97 -24.49 0.64
N LEU A 221 13.20 -23.24 0.26
CA LEU A 221 13.34 -22.14 1.18
C LEU A 221 11.97 -21.59 1.59
N PRO A 222 11.79 -21.19 2.85
CA PRO A 222 10.63 -20.42 3.26
C PRO A 222 10.49 -19.14 2.43
N ALA A 223 9.26 -18.74 2.10
CA ALA A 223 8.98 -17.60 1.22
C ALA A 223 9.66 -16.29 1.68
N PHE A 224 9.79 -16.05 2.99
CA PHE A 224 10.45 -14.86 3.54
C PHE A 224 11.97 -14.84 3.33
N LEU A 225 12.59 -15.97 3.01
CA LEU A 225 14.01 -16.07 2.65
C LEU A 225 14.22 -16.04 1.13
N SER A 226 13.20 -16.33 0.34
CA SER A 226 13.28 -16.24 -1.13
C SER A 226 13.17 -14.77 -1.57
N ILE A 227 14.25 -14.01 -1.33
CA ILE A 227 14.26 -12.57 -1.59
C ILE A 227 14.61 -12.32 -3.05
N GLY A 228 13.65 -11.77 -3.80
CA GLY A 228 13.81 -11.41 -5.20
C GLY A 228 14.54 -10.09 -5.45
N ILE A 229 14.73 -9.75 -6.71
CA ILE A 229 15.39 -8.49 -7.15
C ILE A 229 14.60 -7.27 -6.66
N TRP A 230 13.27 -7.26 -6.83
CA TRP A 230 12.46 -6.11 -6.45
C TRP A 230 12.46 -5.82 -4.96
N PRO A 231 12.33 -6.81 -4.04
CA PRO A 231 12.51 -6.59 -2.60
C PRO A 231 13.90 -6.03 -2.25
N VAL A 232 14.98 -6.50 -2.91
CA VAL A 232 16.33 -5.95 -2.69
C VAL A 232 16.41 -4.49 -3.14
N LEU A 233 15.92 -4.17 -4.34
CA LEU A 233 15.88 -2.78 -4.84
C LEU A 233 15.04 -1.87 -3.92
N MET A 234 13.93 -2.38 -3.40
CA MET A 234 13.10 -1.66 -2.44
C MET A 234 13.89 -1.36 -1.16
N GLY A 235 14.59 -2.34 -0.59
CA GLY A 235 15.43 -2.17 0.60
C GLY A 235 16.55 -1.16 0.39
N ILE A 236 17.24 -1.21 -0.76
CA ILE A 236 18.29 -0.25 -1.13
C ILE A 236 17.71 1.15 -1.25
N THR A 237 16.63 1.33 -1.99
CA THR A 237 15.99 2.65 -2.18
C THR A 237 15.47 3.21 -0.85
N MET A 238 14.89 2.38 0.01
CA MET A 238 14.46 2.76 1.34
C MET A 238 15.64 3.19 2.23
N HIS A 239 16.75 2.45 2.18
CA HIS A 239 17.97 2.82 2.91
C HIS A 239 18.52 4.18 2.45
N LEU A 240 18.59 4.40 1.13
CA LEU A 240 19.04 5.68 0.57
C LEU A 240 18.12 6.82 0.97
N GLN A 241 16.79 6.61 0.92
CA GLN A 241 15.80 7.60 1.35
C GLN A 241 15.97 7.96 2.83
N MET A 242 16.20 6.96 3.69
CA MET A 242 16.41 7.21 5.12
C MET A 242 17.66 8.02 5.42
N ARG A 243 18.72 7.86 4.64
CA ARG A 243 19.94 8.69 4.78
C ARG A 243 19.72 10.17 4.46
N LEU A 244 18.70 10.49 3.68
CA LEU A 244 18.33 11.88 3.39
C LEU A 244 17.55 12.54 4.53
N ASN A 245 16.96 11.75 5.42
CA ASN A 245 16.21 12.26 6.56
C ASN A 245 17.16 12.75 7.68
N PRO A 246 16.74 13.73 8.50
CA PRO A 246 17.48 14.10 9.69
C PRO A 246 17.55 12.92 10.67
N PRO A 247 18.69 12.71 11.35
CA PRO A 247 18.81 11.65 12.33
C PRO A 247 17.82 11.89 13.49
N PRO A 248 17.14 10.83 13.97
CA PRO A 248 16.27 10.95 15.14
C PRO A 248 17.07 11.36 16.38
N PRO A 249 16.49 12.17 17.26
CA PRO A 249 17.17 12.59 18.50
C PRO A 249 17.36 11.44 19.49
N ASP A 250 16.47 10.42 19.48
CA ASP A 250 16.57 9.25 20.34
C ASP A 250 17.45 8.16 19.70
N PRO A 251 18.48 7.64 20.41
CA PRO A 251 19.38 6.60 19.88
C PRO A 251 18.67 5.27 19.63
N ILE A 252 17.61 4.94 20.38
CA ILE A 252 16.83 3.72 20.15
C ILE A 252 16.05 3.86 18.83
N GLN A 253 15.41 4.99 18.64
CA GLN A 253 14.72 5.30 17.40
C GLN A 253 15.67 5.33 16.19
N ALA A 254 16.89 5.86 16.36
CA ALA A 254 17.91 5.85 15.31
C ALA A 254 18.29 4.43 14.89
N LYS A 255 18.46 3.51 15.86
CA LYS A 255 18.72 2.09 15.60
C LYS A 255 17.55 1.44 14.88
N ILE A 256 16.31 1.67 15.32
CA ILE A 256 15.11 1.13 14.66
C ILE A 256 15.09 1.57 13.20
N PHE A 257 15.26 2.84 12.91
CA PHE A 257 15.27 3.33 11.52
C PHE A 257 16.45 2.78 10.70
N GLN A 258 17.60 2.52 11.31
CA GLN A 258 18.74 1.91 10.63
C GLN A 258 18.44 0.47 10.15
N TYR A 259 17.74 -0.33 10.96
CA TYR A 259 17.42 -1.72 10.63
C TYR A 259 16.10 -1.89 9.86
N MET A 260 15.25 -0.87 9.85
CA MET A 260 13.93 -0.90 9.19
C MET A 260 14.00 -1.29 7.70
N PRO A 261 14.94 -0.81 6.86
CA PRO A 261 15.04 -1.24 5.47
C PRO A 261 15.28 -2.74 5.33
N ILE A 262 16.13 -3.31 6.19
CA ILE A 262 16.42 -4.75 6.20
C ILE A 262 15.16 -5.52 6.55
N PHE A 263 14.50 -5.14 7.64
CA PHE A 263 13.25 -5.77 8.08
C PHE A 263 12.18 -5.75 6.97
N PHE A 264 11.98 -4.59 6.33
CA PHE A 264 10.99 -4.47 5.25
C PHE A 264 11.39 -5.25 4.00
N THR A 265 12.68 -5.44 3.71
CA THR A 265 13.13 -6.28 2.59
C THR A 265 12.65 -7.72 2.76
N PHE A 266 12.82 -8.29 3.95
CA PHE A 266 12.35 -9.65 4.26
C PHE A 266 10.81 -9.73 4.31
N LEU A 267 10.17 -8.76 4.95
CA LEU A 267 8.71 -8.72 5.06
C LEU A 267 8.05 -8.64 3.68
N LEU A 268 8.52 -7.72 2.83
CA LEU A 268 7.92 -7.47 1.51
C LEU A 268 8.36 -8.47 0.44
N ALA A 269 9.34 -9.34 0.72
CA ALA A 269 9.66 -10.47 -0.15
C ALA A 269 8.48 -11.44 -0.33
N THR A 270 7.55 -11.47 0.63
CA THR A 270 6.35 -12.32 0.57
C THR A 270 5.13 -11.63 -0.04
N PHE A 271 5.29 -10.40 -0.51
CA PHE A 271 4.20 -9.60 -1.07
C PHE A 271 4.19 -9.66 -2.60
N PRO A 272 3.04 -9.37 -3.24
CA PRO A 272 2.93 -9.28 -4.69
C PRO A 272 3.96 -8.34 -5.30
N ALA A 273 4.56 -8.75 -6.42
CA ALA A 273 5.59 -7.99 -7.12
C ALA A 273 5.12 -6.57 -7.47
N GLY A 274 3.86 -6.41 -7.88
CA GLY A 274 3.28 -5.10 -8.18
C GLY A 274 3.34 -4.10 -7.01
N LEU A 275 3.14 -4.58 -5.78
CA LEU A 275 3.22 -3.74 -4.58
C LEU A 275 4.67 -3.36 -4.25
N VAL A 276 5.61 -4.29 -4.43
CA VAL A 276 7.04 -4.04 -4.19
C VAL A 276 7.61 -3.09 -5.25
N ILE A 277 7.20 -3.24 -6.51
CA ILE A 277 7.53 -2.31 -7.61
C ILE A 277 7.01 -0.90 -7.29
N TYR A 278 5.74 -0.80 -6.88
CA TYR A 278 5.17 0.47 -6.43
C TYR A 278 6.01 1.11 -5.33
N TRP A 279 6.37 0.34 -4.28
CA TRP A 279 7.14 0.88 -3.15
C TRP A 279 8.53 1.34 -3.57
N THR A 280 9.22 0.54 -4.38
CA THR A 280 10.54 0.88 -4.94
C THR A 280 10.47 2.19 -5.73
N TRP A 281 9.49 2.31 -6.63
CA TRP A 281 9.28 3.49 -7.45
C TRP A 281 8.92 4.73 -6.61
N ASN A 282 8.06 4.53 -5.61
CA ASN A 282 7.68 5.57 -4.66
C ASN A 282 8.87 6.09 -3.85
N ASN A 283 9.79 5.21 -3.42
CA ASN A 283 11.03 5.60 -2.76
C ASN A 283 11.94 6.41 -3.70
N LEU A 284 12.12 5.96 -4.96
CA LEU A 284 12.92 6.68 -5.95
C LEU A 284 12.37 8.10 -6.20
N LEU A 285 11.07 8.23 -6.40
CA LEU A 285 10.43 9.55 -6.56
C LEU A 285 10.60 10.42 -5.32
N SER A 286 10.52 9.83 -4.12
CA SER A 286 10.77 10.55 -2.85
C SER A 286 12.20 11.06 -2.77
N ILE A 287 13.19 10.24 -3.14
CA ILE A 287 14.61 10.61 -3.15
C ILE A 287 14.83 11.78 -4.10
N VAL A 288 14.33 11.68 -5.35
CA VAL A 288 14.47 12.73 -6.36
C VAL A 288 13.80 14.03 -5.89
N GLN A 289 12.58 13.93 -5.37
CA GLN A 289 11.82 15.08 -4.88
C GLN A 289 12.51 15.75 -3.69
N GLN A 290 12.95 14.98 -2.72
CA GLN A 290 13.64 15.47 -1.53
C GLN A 290 14.98 16.10 -1.89
N TRP A 291 15.77 15.45 -2.75
CA TRP A 291 17.05 15.97 -3.24
C TRP A 291 16.86 17.33 -3.96
N TRP A 292 15.88 17.41 -4.88
CA TRP A 292 15.59 18.64 -5.60
C TRP A 292 15.18 19.79 -4.67
N ILE A 293 14.29 19.52 -3.71
CA ILE A 293 13.84 20.53 -2.74
C ILE A 293 15.00 20.99 -1.84
N MET A 294 15.81 20.07 -1.34
CA MET A 294 16.94 20.40 -0.47
C MET A 294 18.00 21.22 -1.21
N ARG A 295 18.31 20.88 -2.48
CA ARG A 295 19.23 21.65 -3.32
C ARG A 295 18.71 23.09 -3.54
N SER A 296 17.44 23.25 -3.86
CA SER A 296 16.83 24.57 -4.03
C SER A 296 16.82 25.45 -2.78
N MET A 297 16.96 24.84 -1.59
CA MET A 297 17.10 25.57 -0.33
C MET A 297 18.55 26.04 -0.10
N GLY A 298 19.54 25.25 -0.52
CA GLY A 298 20.97 25.62 -0.44
C GLY A 298 21.31 26.78 -1.38
N GLU A 299 20.80 26.75 -2.61
CA GLU A 299 21.03 27.81 -3.60
C GLU A 299 20.41 29.17 -3.22
N LYS A 300 19.38 29.20 -2.37
CA LYS A 300 18.77 30.46 -1.86
C LYS A 300 19.55 31.09 -0.69
N LYS A 301 20.56 30.40 -0.14
CA LYS A 301 21.40 30.89 0.97
C LYS A 301 22.78 31.37 0.51
N ALA A 302 23.15 31.08 -0.74
CA ALA A 302 24.34 31.60 -1.42
C ALA A 302 24.01 32.87 -2.19
#